data_49b8ff9d5d7128be6fd7b70eda4d82fb
#
_entry.id   49b8ff9d5d7128be6fd7b70eda4d82fb
#
_cell.length_a   1.000
_cell.length_b   1.000
_cell.length_c   1.000
_cell.angle_alpha   90.00
_cell.angle_beta   90.00
_cell.angle_gamma   90.00
#
_symmetry.space_group_name_H-M   'P 1'
#
loop_
_entity.id
_entity.type
_entity.pdbx_description
1 polymer ?
#
loop_
_entity_poly.entity_id
_entity_poly.type
_entity_poly.pdbx_seq_one_letter_code
_entity_poly.pdbx_strand_id
1 'polypeptide(L)'
;MAAMEYRKRNATCGSLRKSDVGKTVVLNGWVHRKRDHGGISFINLRDRYGLSQVVIDSDAAEELKTVAAELKFEYCIAVVGRVRARPDTMINKDMSTGEIEVVADSIQVLSRCETLPS
;
A
#
# COMPACT_ATOMS: atom_id res chain seq x y z
N MET A 1 -12.90 -17.50 -1.25
CA MET A 1 -13.43 -16.24 -0.76
C MET A 1 -12.36 -15.20 -0.68
N ALA A 2 -12.65 -14.05 -1.21
CA ALA A 2 -11.68 -12.96 -1.24
C ALA A 2 -11.18 -12.58 0.16
N ALA A 3 -12.05 -12.67 1.16
CA ALA A 3 -11.70 -12.29 2.53
C ALA A 3 -10.51 -13.07 3.09
N MET A 4 -10.28 -14.28 2.63
CA MET A 4 -9.16 -15.08 3.13
C MET A 4 -7.82 -14.56 2.64
N GLU A 5 -7.81 -13.97 1.46
CA GLU A 5 -6.59 -13.48 0.86
C GLU A 5 -6.01 -12.29 1.62
N TYR A 6 -6.87 -11.53 2.26
CA TYR A 6 -6.46 -10.33 2.97
C TYR A 6 -5.91 -10.59 4.35
N ARG A 7 -6.16 -11.75 4.90
CA ARG A 7 -5.74 -12.03 6.26
C ARG A 7 -4.29 -12.46 6.38
N LYS A 8 -3.75 -13.00 5.31
CA LYS A 8 -2.40 -13.55 5.35
C LYS A 8 -1.47 -12.70 4.51
N ARG A 9 -0.84 -11.76 5.19
CA ARG A 9 0.22 -11.02 4.52
C ARG A 9 1.35 -11.99 4.16
N ASN A 10 2.00 -11.74 3.06
CA ASN A 10 3.18 -12.48 2.65
C ASN A 10 4.41 -11.59 2.58
N ALA A 11 4.27 -10.33 2.99
CA ALA A 11 5.38 -9.40 3.05
C ALA A 11 5.05 -8.36 4.11
N THR A 12 6.05 -7.63 4.56
CA THR A 12 5.86 -6.51 5.48
C THR A 12 6.14 -5.21 4.76
N CYS A 13 5.66 -4.11 5.32
CA CYS A 13 5.87 -2.79 4.74
C CYS A 13 7.33 -2.36 4.75
N GLY A 14 8.18 -3.06 5.47
CA GLY A 14 9.61 -2.77 5.52
C GLY A 14 10.49 -3.76 4.77
N SER A 15 9.92 -4.83 4.21
CA SER A 15 10.73 -5.93 3.67
C SER A 15 10.98 -5.86 2.17
N LEU A 16 10.20 -5.07 1.43
CA LEU A 16 10.26 -5.08 -0.02
C LEU A 16 11.49 -4.35 -0.56
N ARG A 17 12.11 -4.95 -1.54
CA ARG A 17 13.32 -4.42 -2.17
C ARG A 17 13.19 -4.54 -3.69
N LYS A 18 14.12 -3.97 -4.40
CA LYS A 18 14.11 -4.00 -5.86
C LYS A 18 14.07 -5.43 -6.40
N SER A 19 14.65 -6.38 -5.68
CA SER A 19 14.62 -7.79 -6.06
C SER A 19 13.22 -8.39 -6.02
N ASP A 20 12.25 -7.71 -5.40
CA ASP A 20 10.89 -8.19 -5.32
C ASP A 20 9.99 -7.70 -6.45
N VAL A 21 10.53 -6.90 -7.37
CA VAL A 21 9.76 -6.38 -8.50
C VAL A 21 9.12 -7.53 -9.27
N GLY A 22 7.82 -7.39 -9.56
CA GLY A 22 7.04 -8.40 -10.26
C GLY A 22 6.27 -9.34 -9.35
N LYS A 23 6.58 -9.35 -8.06
CA LYS A 23 5.86 -10.21 -7.12
C LYS A 23 4.51 -9.62 -6.76
N THR A 24 3.54 -10.51 -6.54
CA THR A 24 2.25 -10.12 -5.97
C THR A 24 2.37 -10.26 -4.46
N VAL A 25 2.01 -9.21 -3.75
CA VAL A 25 2.16 -9.17 -2.30
C VAL A 25 0.86 -8.81 -1.62
N VAL A 26 0.73 -9.26 -0.37
CA VAL A 26 -0.35 -8.87 0.53
C VAL A 26 0.31 -8.16 1.70
N LEU A 27 -0.04 -6.90 1.88
CA LEU A 27 0.47 -6.08 2.98
C LEU A 27 -0.66 -5.71 3.91
N ASN A 28 -0.40 -5.76 5.20
CA ASN A 28 -1.33 -5.26 6.22
C ASN A 28 -0.64 -4.13 6.95
N GLY A 29 -1.37 -3.04 7.15
CA GLY A 29 -0.80 -1.91 7.86
C GLY A 29 -1.83 -0.81 8.02
N TRP A 30 -1.36 0.35 8.39
CA TRP A 30 -2.24 1.52 8.54
C TRP A 30 -1.77 2.66 7.64
N VAL A 31 -2.74 3.51 7.27
CA VAL A 31 -2.48 4.66 6.42
C VAL A 31 -1.70 5.69 7.25
N HIS A 32 -0.43 5.87 6.91
CA HIS A 32 0.42 6.85 7.56
C HIS A 32 0.31 8.21 6.87
N ARG A 33 0.19 8.20 5.56
CA ARG A 33 0.04 9.41 4.76
C ARG A 33 -0.65 9.05 3.47
N LYS A 34 -1.48 9.98 2.98
CA LYS A 34 -2.15 9.82 1.71
C LYS A 34 -2.10 11.13 0.97
N ARG A 35 -1.85 11.07 -0.32
CA ARG A 35 -1.92 12.25 -1.18
C ARG A 35 -2.39 11.85 -2.55
N ASP A 36 -3.07 12.76 -3.22
CA ASP A 36 -3.55 12.57 -4.57
C ASP A 36 -2.82 13.54 -5.49
N HIS A 37 -2.44 13.06 -6.67
CA HIS A 37 -1.72 13.88 -7.62
C HIS A 37 -2.02 13.38 -9.03
N GLY A 38 -2.66 14.22 -9.84
CA GLY A 38 -2.92 13.89 -11.23
C GLY A 38 -3.80 12.66 -11.42
N GLY A 39 -4.75 12.44 -10.52
CA GLY A 39 -5.63 11.28 -10.61
C GLY A 39 -5.05 10.00 -10.04
N ILE A 40 -3.82 10.07 -9.53
CA ILE A 40 -3.15 8.93 -8.90
C ILE A 40 -3.15 9.15 -7.40
N SER A 41 -3.48 8.12 -6.63
CA SER A 41 -3.42 8.19 -5.17
C SER A 41 -2.17 7.48 -4.69
N PHE A 42 -1.47 8.13 -3.76
CA PHE A 42 -0.26 7.59 -3.13
C PHE A 42 -0.54 7.42 -1.65
N ILE A 43 -0.32 6.22 -1.15
CA ILE A 43 -0.54 5.91 0.26
C ILE A 43 0.77 5.39 0.83
N ASN A 44 1.25 6.02 1.89
CA ASN A 44 2.33 5.43 2.66
C ASN A 44 1.68 4.50 3.68
N LEU A 45 1.85 3.21 3.47
CA LEU A 45 1.33 2.18 4.33
C LEU A 45 2.41 1.81 5.32
N ARG A 46 2.07 1.85 6.60
CA ARG A 46 3.02 1.60 7.68
C ARG A 46 2.62 0.37 8.47
N ASP A 47 3.62 -0.39 8.88
CA ASP A 47 3.46 -1.40 9.90
C ASP A 47 4.63 -1.29 10.87
N ARG A 48 4.76 -2.25 11.77
CA ARG A 48 5.84 -2.20 12.76
C ARG A 48 7.23 -2.37 12.14
N TYR A 49 7.30 -2.78 10.88
CA TYR A 49 8.57 -3.06 10.21
C TYR A 49 9.02 -1.96 9.28
N GLY A 50 8.15 -1.04 8.92
CA GLY A 50 8.52 0.07 8.04
C GLY A 50 7.36 0.66 7.25
N LEU A 51 7.72 1.34 6.18
CA LEU A 51 6.79 2.01 5.29
C LEU A 51 6.95 1.49 3.87
N SER A 52 5.85 1.36 3.16
CA SER A 52 5.87 1.10 1.71
C SER A 52 4.90 2.05 1.03
N GLN A 53 5.27 2.53 -0.15
CA GLN A 53 4.38 3.34 -0.95
C GLN A 53 3.44 2.45 -1.75
N VAL A 54 2.15 2.67 -1.58
CA VAL A 54 1.11 2.01 -2.35
C VAL A 54 0.55 3.02 -3.33
N VAL A 55 0.37 2.58 -4.58
CA VAL A 55 -0.11 3.45 -5.65
C VAL A 55 -1.43 2.92 -6.18
N ILE A 56 -2.40 3.81 -6.30
CA ILE A 56 -3.64 3.51 -7.01
C ILE A 56 -3.59 4.34 -8.29
N ASP A 57 -3.35 3.68 -9.42
CA ASP A 57 -3.20 4.34 -10.71
C ASP A 57 -4.50 4.96 -11.18
N SER A 58 -4.39 5.93 -12.09
CA SER A 58 -5.57 6.63 -12.62
C SER A 58 -6.49 5.72 -13.41
N ASP A 59 -5.96 4.63 -13.96
CA ASP A 59 -6.75 3.65 -14.72
C ASP A 59 -7.21 2.47 -13.87
N ALA A 60 -7.06 2.55 -12.56
CA ALA A 60 -7.52 1.49 -11.66
C ALA A 60 -9.04 1.33 -11.74
N ALA A 61 -9.53 0.15 -11.35
CA ALA A 61 -10.97 -0.11 -11.31
C ALA A 61 -11.67 0.90 -10.40
N GLU A 62 -12.90 1.26 -10.78
CA GLU A 62 -13.66 2.25 -10.01
C GLU A 62 -13.88 1.83 -8.57
N GLU A 63 -14.08 0.53 -8.33
CA GLU A 63 -14.26 0.03 -6.97
C GLU A 63 -13.03 0.32 -6.11
N LEU A 64 -11.85 0.13 -6.69
CA LEU A 64 -10.61 0.40 -5.97
C LEU A 64 -10.46 1.89 -5.70
N LYS A 65 -10.78 2.73 -6.68
CA LYS A 65 -10.71 4.17 -6.52
C LYS A 65 -11.68 4.65 -5.44
N THR A 66 -12.86 4.06 -5.38
CA THR A 66 -13.85 4.42 -4.38
C THR A 66 -13.35 4.12 -2.98
N VAL A 67 -12.77 2.93 -2.78
CA VAL A 67 -12.21 2.56 -1.48
C VAL A 67 -11.06 3.50 -1.14
N ALA A 68 -10.18 3.76 -2.09
CA ALA A 68 -9.03 4.63 -1.86
C ALA A 68 -9.45 6.03 -1.44
N ALA A 69 -10.53 6.55 -2.02
CA ALA A 69 -11.03 7.88 -1.70
C ALA A 69 -11.53 7.98 -0.26
N GLU A 70 -11.96 6.87 0.32
CA GLU A 70 -12.48 6.84 1.69
C GLU A 70 -11.40 6.67 2.75
N LEU A 71 -10.19 6.32 2.36
CA LEU A 71 -9.13 6.05 3.31
C LEU A 71 -8.70 7.31 4.03
N LYS A 72 -8.51 7.18 5.34
CA LYS A 72 -8.07 8.28 6.18
C LYS A 72 -6.88 7.85 7.01
N PHE A 73 -6.20 8.83 7.54
CA PHE A 73 -5.05 8.62 8.41
C PHE A 73 -5.39 7.58 9.48
N GLU A 74 -4.49 6.64 9.66
CA GLU A 74 -4.57 5.56 10.64
C GLU A 74 -5.66 4.49 10.40
N TYR A 75 -6.38 4.54 9.28
CA TYR A 75 -7.18 3.38 8.90
C TYR A 75 -6.25 2.18 8.74
N CYS A 76 -6.67 1.04 9.28
CA CYS A 76 -5.97 -0.22 9.05
C CYS A 76 -6.53 -0.87 7.80
N ILE A 77 -5.65 -1.23 6.89
CA ILE A 77 -6.05 -1.79 5.61
C ILE A 77 -5.17 -2.98 5.23
N ALA A 78 -5.72 -3.82 4.37
CA ALA A 78 -4.98 -4.87 3.70
C ALA A 78 -4.93 -4.52 2.21
N VAL A 79 -3.76 -4.63 1.63
CA VAL A 79 -3.54 -4.29 0.22
C VAL A 79 -3.01 -5.52 -0.49
N VAL A 80 -3.65 -5.88 -1.60
CA VAL A 80 -3.11 -6.87 -2.54
C VAL A 80 -2.62 -6.08 -3.75
N GLY A 81 -1.38 -6.28 -4.13
CA GLY A 81 -0.83 -5.55 -5.26
C GLY A 81 0.46 -6.16 -5.77
N ARG A 82 1.02 -5.51 -6.77
CA ARG A 82 2.25 -5.96 -7.40
C ARG A 82 3.37 -4.97 -7.15
N VAL A 83 4.54 -5.50 -6.87
CA VAL A 83 5.73 -4.68 -6.64
C VAL A 83 6.25 -4.18 -7.99
N ARG A 84 6.49 -2.89 -8.06
CA ARG A 84 6.98 -2.22 -9.26
C ARG A 84 8.16 -1.32 -8.86
N ALA A 85 9.14 -1.20 -9.74
CA ALA A 85 10.24 -0.27 -9.51
C ALA A 85 9.72 1.17 -9.63
N ARG A 86 10.19 2.05 -8.75
CA ARG A 86 9.91 3.48 -8.92
C ARG A 86 10.76 4.01 -10.06
N PRO A 87 10.27 5.02 -10.80
CA PRO A 87 11.13 5.74 -11.74
C PRO A 87 12.35 6.28 -11.00
N ASP A 88 13.49 6.33 -11.66
CA ASP A 88 14.75 6.76 -11.04
C ASP A 88 14.63 8.12 -10.36
N THR A 89 13.83 9.02 -10.93
CA THR A 89 13.63 10.36 -10.38
C THR A 89 12.74 10.36 -9.14
N MET A 90 12.09 9.25 -8.84
CA MET A 90 11.15 9.14 -7.72
C MET A 90 11.65 8.23 -6.60
N ILE A 91 12.85 7.74 -6.72
CA ILE A 91 13.46 6.91 -5.68
C ILE A 91 13.66 7.76 -4.43
N ASN A 92 13.24 7.19 -3.29
CA ASN A 92 13.42 7.85 -2.00
C ASN A 92 14.46 7.10 -1.18
N LYS A 93 15.65 7.66 -1.11
CA LYS A 93 16.77 7.02 -0.44
C LYS A 93 16.63 7.00 1.08
N ASP A 94 15.70 7.78 1.61
CA ASP A 94 15.45 7.80 3.06
C ASP A 94 14.58 6.64 3.52
N MET A 95 14.02 5.88 2.59
CA MET A 95 13.21 4.71 2.91
C MET A 95 13.93 3.45 2.46
N SER A 96 13.94 2.42 3.30
CA SER A 96 14.53 1.15 2.91
C SER A 96 13.80 0.50 1.72
N THR A 97 12.52 0.81 1.55
CA THR A 97 11.70 0.32 0.42
C THR A 97 11.59 1.38 -0.68
N GLY A 98 12.43 2.40 -0.65
CA GLY A 98 12.26 3.58 -1.50
C GLY A 98 12.53 3.37 -2.97
N GLU A 99 13.04 2.21 -3.38
CA GLU A 99 13.27 1.90 -4.80
C GLU A 99 12.05 1.27 -5.46
N ILE A 100 11.07 0.88 -4.66
CA ILE A 100 9.88 0.19 -5.20
C ILE A 100 8.61 0.88 -4.72
N GLU A 101 7.52 0.48 -5.32
CA GLU A 101 6.18 0.83 -4.89
C GLU A 101 5.28 -0.36 -5.16
N VAL A 102 4.12 -0.41 -4.51
CA VAL A 102 3.16 -1.48 -4.69
C VAL A 102 1.95 -0.91 -5.41
N VAL A 103 1.70 -1.43 -6.61
CA VAL A 103 0.51 -1.03 -7.38
C VAL A 103 -0.65 -1.85 -6.87
N ALA A 104 -1.60 -1.20 -6.22
CA ALA A 104 -2.72 -1.90 -5.61
C ALA A 104 -3.64 -2.51 -6.66
N ASP A 105 -4.03 -3.75 -6.42
CA ASP A 105 -5.09 -4.42 -7.18
C ASP A 105 -6.39 -4.39 -6.37
N SER A 106 -6.29 -4.49 -5.05
CA SER A 106 -7.46 -4.37 -4.18
C SER A 106 -7.04 -3.91 -2.79
N ILE A 107 -7.98 -3.27 -2.10
CA ILE A 107 -7.78 -2.76 -0.76
C ILE A 107 -9.00 -3.13 0.06
N GLN A 108 -8.77 -3.66 1.26
CA GLN A 108 -9.82 -3.93 2.21
C GLN A 108 -9.57 -3.12 3.48
N VAL A 109 -10.59 -2.41 3.93
CA VAL A 109 -10.51 -1.68 5.20
C VAL A 109 -10.77 -2.67 6.32
N LEU A 110 -9.80 -2.81 7.21
CA LEU A 110 -9.88 -3.73 8.34
C LEU A 110 -10.41 -3.03 9.58
N SER A 111 -10.07 -1.75 9.75
CA SER A 111 -10.49 -0.98 10.91
C SER A 111 -10.40 0.50 10.59
N ARG A 112 -11.38 1.25 11.04
CA ARG A 112 -11.39 2.71 10.92
C ARG A 112 -11.00 3.39 12.22
N CYS A 113 -10.60 2.61 13.22
CA CYS A 113 -10.19 3.17 14.50
C CYS A 113 -8.90 3.95 14.37
N GLU A 114 -8.87 5.12 14.96
CA GLU A 114 -7.66 5.92 15.00
C GLU A 114 -6.64 5.33 15.96
N THR A 115 -7.13 4.67 17.02
CA THR A 115 -6.27 4.04 17.99
C THR A 115 -6.09 2.59 17.61
N LEU A 116 -4.88 2.23 17.26
CA LEU A 116 -4.59 0.87 16.85
C LEU A 116 -4.32 0.01 18.07
N PRO A 117 -4.75 -1.26 18.04
CA PRO A 117 -4.37 -2.19 19.08
C PRO A 117 -2.85 -2.30 19.12
N SER A 118 -2.33 -2.26 20.28
CA SER A 118 -0.89 -2.38 20.46
C SER A 118 -0.44 -3.83 20.27
#